data_ff612765ef69ae550a13fcc24ea0e1b1
#
_entry.id   ff612765ef69ae550a13fcc24ea0e1b1
#
_cell.length_a   1.000
_cell.length_b   1.000
_cell.length_c   1.000
_cell.angle_alpha   90.00
_cell.angle_beta   90.00
_cell.angle_gamma   90.00
#
_symmetry.space_group_name_H-M   'P 1'
#
loop_
_entity.id
_entity.type
_entity.pdbx_description
1 polymer ?
#
loop_
_entity_poly.entity_id
_entity_poly.type
_entity_poly.pdbx_seq_one_letter_code
_entity_poly.pdbx_strand_id
1 'polypeptide(L)'
;TYEFIVAGFGSENLALSYKNNKLINIVNDTKFADKRSFTIGVAACDIDSDGYEEIYFLNTDTYSGEKKYSDRLIDLKNTKFFDLFEQKKNQIDLNFTAGRSVVCVDRNGNGKYGIYVANYGGPTRFYEKFKGRIKDRAAEFGLDKITGGRAVVAGHILSNNIDIFAANERGVNFLYKNVDGVFYDVASGYNVLDPYENGRGTALSDILYRGQLDIVSGNWDGEHRIFIKKENSFKDIADSNFKRPSKIRTVISADFDNDGYDEIFLNNIGEANKLFKIKENGKLEEIDITSNSEANGLGTGAAVADIDKDGILELLIAHGETGNQILTLYKANVKKDKNYLRIKALNKNGAPARGATVTLTSNLRKHSKTIDSGSGYLCQMEPVAHYGIRNGEKDFEVQIKWTNGKTNNYKIKETGKTYIFKQSKMTISPS
;
A
#
# COMPACT_ATOMS: atom_id res chain seq x y z
N THR A 1 -1.46 -10.06 -16.21
CA THR A 1 -2.53 -9.05 -16.26
C THR A 1 -2.71 -8.54 -14.85
N TYR A 2 -2.82 -7.23 -14.68
CA TYR A 2 -3.20 -6.65 -13.39
C TYR A 2 -4.71 -6.57 -13.34
N GLU A 3 -5.28 -6.86 -12.19
CA GLU A 3 -6.68 -6.72 -11.88
C GLU A 3 -6.81 -5.84 -10.63
N PHE A 4 -7.85 -5.03 -10.58
CA PHE A 4 -8.26 -4.40 -9.34
C PHE A 4 -9.12 -5.36 -8.54
N ILE A 5 -8.70 -5.67 -7.31
CA ILE A 5 -9.52 -6.41 -6.35
C ILE A 5 -10.26 -5.38 -5.49
N VAL A 6 -11.58 -5.45 -5.51
CA VAL A 6 -12.45 -4.53 -4.76
C VAL A 6 -13.16 -5.29 -3.66
N ALA A 7 -12.99 -4.81 -2.43
CA ALA A 7 -13.66 -5.33 -1.25
C ALA A 7 -15.14 -4.92 -1.25
N GLY A 8 -16.04 -5.87 -1.06
CA GLY A 8 -17.49 -5.65 -1.07
C GLY A 8 -18.07 -5.53 0.33
N PHE A 9 -18.34 -4.32 0.81
CA PHE A 9 -19.01 -4.10 2.10
C PHE A 9 -20.53 -4.26 1.95
N GLY A 10 -21.06 -5.42 2.34
CA GLY A 10 -22.47 -5.79 2.12
C GLY A 10 -22.80 -6.13 0.66
N SER A 11 -21.79 -6.28 -0.19
CA SER A 11 -21.90 -6.68 -1.59
C SER A 11 -20.83 -7.74 -1.94
N GLU A 12 -20.75 -8.14 -3.21
CA GLU A 12 -19.72 -9.08 -3.66
C GLU A 12 -18.35 -8.41 -3.74
N ASN A 13 -17.28 -9.14 -3.39
CA ASN A 13 -15.93 -8.79 -3.78
C ASN A 13 -15.78 -8.95 -5.29
N LEU A 14 -15.03 -8.05 -5.92
CA LEU A 14 -14.84 -8.04 -7.36
C LEU A 14 -13.36 -8.20 -7.72
N ALA A 15 -13.09 -8.87 -8.84
CA ALA A 15 -11.80 -8.81 -9.53
C ALA A 15 -12.03 -8.18 -10.90
N LEU A 16 -11.56 -6.96 -11.07
CA LEU A 16 -11.85 -6.13 -12.23
C LEU A 16 -10.66 -6.11 -13.18
N SER A 17 -10.87 -6.60 -14.40
CA SER A 17 -9.91 -6.51 -15.50
C SER A 17 -10.36 -5.45 -16.50
N TYR A 18 -9.41 -4.70 -17.06
CA TYR A 18 -9.69 -3.69 -18.07
C TYR A 18 -9.68 -4.30 -19.47
N LYS A 19 -10.83 -4.25 -20.13
CA LYS A 19 -11.00 -4.77 -21.51
C LYS A 19 -11.96 -3.87 -22.29
N ASN A 20 -11.59 -3.53 -23.52
CA ASN A 20 -12.44 -2.71 -24.42
C ASN A 20 -12.92 -1.41 -23.74
N ASN A 21 -12.04 -0.71 -23.08
CA ASN A 21 -12.32 0.56 -22.36
C ASN A 21 -13.35 0.41 -21.22
N LYS A 22 -13.46 -0.78 -20.63
CA LYS A 22 -14.39 -1.04 -19.50
C LYS A 22 -13.72 -1.93 -18.46
N LEU A 23 -14.06 -1.69 -17.19
CA LEU A 23 -13.78 -2.62 -16.11
C LEU A 23 -14.82 -3.74 -16.13
N ILE A 24 -14.38 -4.98 -16.17
CA ILE A 24 -15.23 -6.18 -16.23
C ILE A 24 -14.85 -7.07 -15.04
N ASN A 25 -15.84 -7.48 -14.25
CA ASN A 25 -15.60 -8.48 -13.22
C ASN A 25 -15.32 -9.84 -13.89
N ILE A 26 -14.17 -10.41 -13.58
CA ILE A 26 -13.71 -11.67 -14.18
C ILE A 26 -13.85 -12.88 -13.26
N VAL A 27 -14.38 -12.69 -12.05
CA VAL A 27 -14.55 -13.75 -11.05
C VAL A 27 -16.00 -13.87 -10.63
N ASN A 28 -16.57 -15.07 -10.78
CA ASN A 28 -17.92 -15.43 -10.33
C ASN A 28 -17.89 -16.54 -9.26
N ASP A 29 -16.72 -16.87 -8.69
CA ASP A 29 -16.59 -17.88 -7.65
C ASP A 29 -17.16 -17.36 -6.32
N THR A 30 -18.04 -18.14 -5.70
CA THR A 30 -18.74 -17.76 -4.46
C THR A 30 -17.80 -17.64 -3.26
N LYS A 31 -16.65 -18.32 -3.27
CA LYS A 31 -15.63 -18.19 -2.22
C LYS A 31 -14.90 -16.86 -2.32
N PHE A 32 -14.64 -16.40 -3.53
CA PHE A 32 -14.03 -15.08 -3.75
C PHE A 32 -15.05 -13.96 -3.51
N ALA A 33 -16.23 -14.07 -4.11
CA ALA A 33 -17.26 -13.02 -4.10
C ALA A 33 -17.84 -12.71 -2.71
N ASP A 34 -18.09 -13.71 -1.91
CA ASP A 34 -18.49 -13.66 -0.48
C ASP A 34 -19.35 -12.45 -0.03
N LYS A 35 -20.58 -12.40 -0.50
CA LYS A 35 -21.56 -11.33 -0.15
C LYS A 35 -21.81 -11.10 1.33
N ARG A 36 -21.53 -12.10 2.18
CA ARG A 36 -22.03 -12.15 3.58
C ARG A 36 -21.07 -11.56 4.60
N SER A 37 -19.79 -11.44 4.26
CA SER A 37 -18.75 -11.22 5.27
C SER A 37 -18.36 -9.77 5.48
N PHE A 38 -18.97 -8.82 4.76
CA PHE A 38 -18.68 -7.40 4.88
C PHE A 38 -17.19 -7.09 4.75
N THR A 39 -16.61 -7.43 3.61
CA THR A 39 -15.19 -7.16 3.34
C THR A 39 -14.95 -5.68 3.24
N ILE A 40 -13.98 -5.15 4.02
CA ILE A 40 -13.67 -3.73 4.07
C ILE A 40 -12.29 -3.41 3.51
N GLY A 41 -11.36 -4.36 3.52
CA GLY A 41 -9.99 -4.16 3.05
C GLY A 41 -9.43 -5.40 2.40
N VAL A 42 -8.39 -5.21 1.58
CA VAL A 42 -7.76 -6.29 0.84
C VAL A 42 -6.25 -6.04 0.67
N ALA A 43 -5.46 -7.09 0.81
CA ALA A 43 -4.06 -7.10 0.43
C ALA A 43 -3.67 -8.49 -0.13
N ALA A 44 -2.61 -8.52 -0.94
CA ALA A 44 -2.10 -9.75 -1.51
C ALA A 44 -0.63 -9.99 -1.10
N CYS A 45 -0.31 -11.21 -0.70
CA CYS A 45 1.03 -11.65 -0.29
C CYS A 45 1.29 -13.11 -0.67
N ASP A 46 2.53 -13.43 -1.04
CA ASP A 46 3.01 -14.81 -1.17
C ASP A 46 3.36 -15.39 0.23
N ILE A 47 2.34 -15.80 0.99
CA ILE A 47 2.51 -16.30 2.36
C ILE A 47 3.02 -17.74 2.40
N ASP A 48 2.79 -18.50 1.33
CA ASP A 48 3.19 -19.90 1.29
C ASP A 48 4.48 -20.15 0.49
N SER A 49 5.02 -19.12 -0.14
CA SER A 49 6.29 -19.08 -0.88
C SER A 49 6.27 -19.92 -2.16
N ASP A 50 5.11 -20.05 -2.81
CA ASP A 50 4.96 -20.76 -4.08
C ASP A 50 5.17 -19.87 -5.32
N GLY A 51 5.32 -18.54 -5.12
CA GLY A 51 5.56 -17.55 -6.16
C GLY A 51 4.30 -16.86 -6.67
N TYR A 52 3.14 -17.20 -6.12
CA TYR A 52 1.87 -16.52 -6.34
C TYR A 52 1.41 -15.86 -5.04
N GLU A 53 0.61 -14.81 -5.15
CA GLU A 53 0.13 -14.10 -3.97
C GLU A 53 -1.25 -14.61 -3.57
N GLU A 54 -1.42 -14.96 -2.29
CA GLU A 54 -2.72 -15.16 -1.67
C GLU A 54 -3.38 -13.82 -1.37
N ILE A 55 -4.71 -13.76 -1.45
CA ILE A 55 -5.51 -12.56 -1.20
C ILE A 55 -6.11 -12.65 0.21
N TYR A 56 -5.73 -11.71 1.07
CA TYR A 56 -6.32 -11.54 2.39
C TYR A 56 -7.51 -10.59 2.30
N PHE A 57 -8.71 -11.07 2.61
CA PHE A 57 -9.93 -10.28 2.76
C PHE A 57 -10.18 -9.97 4.23
N LEU A 58 -10.10 -8.70 4.56
CA LEU A 58 -10.36 -8.16 5.89
C LEU A 58 -11.86 -7.90 6.03
N ASN A 59 -12.54 -8.72 6.83
CA ASN A 59 -13.97 -8.63 7.04
C ASN A 59 -14.31 -7.85 8.30
N THR A 60 -15.45 -7.15 8.32
CA THR A 60 -15.98 -6.53 9.52
C THR A 60 -17.46 -6.18 9.37
N ASP A 61 -18.26 -6.55 10.36
CA ASP A 61 -19.68 -6.17 10.48
C ASP A 61 -19.91 -5.28 11.71
N THR A 62 -18.81 -4.80 12.33
CA THR A 62 -18.84 -3.91 13.49
C THR A 62 -17.79 -2.81 13.39
N TYR A 63 -18.02 -1.72 14.10
CA TYR A 63 -17.06 -0.60 14.13
C TYR A 63 -15.78 -0.94 14.91
N SER A 64 -15.89 -1.67 16.01
CA SER A 64 -14.76 -2.02 16.88
C SER A 64 -15.03 -3.28 17.68
N GLY A 65 -13.98 -3.93 18.17
CA GLY A 65 -14.08 -5.11 19.02
C GLY A 65 -14.49 -6.36 18.25
N GLU A 66 -15.24 -7.24 18.87
CA GLU A 66 -15.63 -8.54 18.33
C GLU A 66 -16.58 -8.42 17.14
N LYS A 67 -16.32 -9.19 16.08
CA LYS A 67 -17.11 -9.28 14.84
C LYS A 67 -17.62 -10.72 14.62
N LYS A 68 -18.69 -10.83 13.84
CA LYS A 68 -19.34 -12.12 13.55
C LYS A 68 -18.56 -12.97 12.55
N TYR A 69 -18.01 -12.34 11.50
CA TYR A 69 -17.35 -13.03 10.39
C TYR A 69 -15.83 -12.87 10.50
N SER A 70 -15.10 -14.00 10.51
CA SER A 70 -13.64 -13.99 10.46
C SER A 70 -13.13 -13.43 9.11
N ASP A 71 -11.86 -13.03 9.09
CA ASP A 71 -11.15 -12.72 7.86
C ASP A 71 -10.96 -13.99 7.01
N ARG A 72 -10.60 -13.80 5.74
CA ARG A 72 -10.38 -14.88 4.79
C ARG A 72 -9.03 -14.74 4.11
N LEU A 73 -8.41 -15.87 3.78
CA LEU A 73 -7.15 -15.92 3.05
C LEU A 73 -7.32 -16.82 1.84
N ILE A 74 -7.49 -16.21 0.68
CA ILE A 74 -7.84 -16.91 -0.56
C ILE A 74 -6.60 -17.22 -1.36
N ASP A 75 -6.39 -18.47 -1.64
CA ASP A 75 -5.36 -19.02 -2.50
C ASP A 75 -5.98 -19.47 -3.83
N LEU A 76 -5.29 -19.21 -4.94
CA LEU A 76 -5.72 -19.60 -6.29
C LEU A 76 -4.83 -20.73 -6.81
N LYS A 77 -5.34 -21.97 -6.81
CA LYS A 77 -4.65 -23.16 -7.35
C LYS A 77 -5.45 -23.80 -8.47
N ASN A 78 -4.79 -24.00 -9.61
CA ASN A 78 -5.43 -24.67 -10.78
C ASN A 78 -6.80 -24.04 -11.13
N THR A 79 -6.89 -22.71 -11.17
CA THR A 79 -8.12 -21.94 -11.47
C THR A 79 -9.24 -22.05 -10.44
N LYS A 80 -8.99 -22.65 -9.26
CA LYS A 80 -9.95 -22.76 -8.16
C LYS A 80 -9.49 -21.91 -6.96
N PHE A 81 -10.45 -21.26 -6.32
CA PHE A 81 -10.21 -20.51 -5.10
C PHE A 81 -10.38 -21.39 -3.86
N PHE A 82 -9.43 -21.31 -2.96
CA PHE A 82 -9.41 -22.01 -1.67
C PHE A 82 -9.25 -21.00 -0.55
N ASP A 83 -10.12 -21.06 0.44
CA ASP A 83 -9.89 -20.29 1.67
C ASP A 83 -9.00 -21.10 2.61
N LEU A 84 -7.80 -20.61 2.85
CA LEU A 84 -6.85 -21.29 3.73
C LEU A 84 -7.33 -21.33 5.18
N PHE A 85 -8.15 -20.37 5.62
CA PHE A 85 -8.74 -20.36 6.95
C PHE A 85 -9.91 -21.36 7.14
N GLU A 86 -10.50 -21.87 6.07
CA GLU A 86 -11.46 -23.01 6.17
C GLU A 86 -10.78 -24.33 6.57
N GLN A 87 -9.46 -24.45 6.38
CA GLN A 87 -8.73 -25.67 6.78
C GLN A 87 -8.72 -25.80 8.30
N LYS A 88 -9.16 -26.95 8.83
CA LYS A 88 -9.29 -27.22 10.28
C LYS A 88 -8.05 -26.83 11.09
N LYS A 89 -6.85 -27.05 10.55
CA LYS A 89 -5.57 -26.71 11.21
C LYS A 89 -5.32 -25.21 11.39
N ASN A 90 -6.01 -24.35 10.62
CA ASN A 90 -5.86 -22.89 10.65
C ASN A 90 -6.98 -22.18 11.43
N GLN A 91 -8.05 -22.89 11.80
CA GLN A 91 -9.24 -22.29 12.44
C GLN A 91 -8.99 -21.77 13.86
N ILE A 92 -7.95 -22.22 14.53
CA ILE A 92 -7.64 -21.79 15.90
C ILE A 92 -7.13 -20.32 15.95
N ASP A 93 -6.60 -19.82 14.85
CA ASP A 93 -5.98 -18.48 14.79
C ASP A 93 -6.84 -17.47 13.98
N LEU A 94 -8.15 -17.74 13.79
CA LEU A 94 -9.03 -16.83 13.05
C LEU A 94 -9.14 -15.45 13.70
N ASN A 95 -9.23 -14.40 12.89
CA ASN A 95 -9.44 -13.04 13.38
C ASN A 95 -10.92 -12.71 13.51
N PHE A 96 -11.40 -12.65 14.72
CA PHE A 96 -12.75 -12.18 15.07
C PHE A 96 -12.75 -10.76 15.65
N THR A 97 -11.71 -9.97 15.40
CA THR A 97 -11.67 -8.55 15.78
C THR A 97 -11.86 -7.68 14.54
N ALA A 98 -12.62 -6.59 14.68
CA ALA A 98 -12.80 -5.61 13.60
C ALA A 98 -11.45 -5.05 13.13
N GLY A 99 -11.06 -5.38 11.92
CA GLY A 99 -9.81 -4.91 11.31
C GLY A 99 -10.01 -3.64 10.47
N ARG A 100 -8.91 -2.95 10.16
CA ARG A 100 -8.94 -1.71 9.38
C ARG A 100 -7.88 -1.61 8.28
N SER A 101 -6.74 -2.25 8.42
CA SER A 101 -5.71 -2.30 7.36
C SER A 101 -4.89 -3.57 7.45
N VAL A 102 -4.32 -3.92 6.32
CA VAL A 102 -3.51 -5.13 6.15
C VAL A 102 -2.24 -4.76 5.39
N VAL A 103 -1.10 -5.25 5.84
CA VAL A 103 0.17 -5.07 5.16
C VAL A 103 1.00 -6.34 5.14
N CYS A 104 1.68 -6.58 4.03
CA CYS A 104 2.59 -7.70 3.84
C CYS A 104 3.98 -7.38 4.36
N VAL A 105 4.59 -8.27 5.13
CA VAL A 105 5.90 -8.03 5.72
C VAL A 105 6.79 -9.27 5.62
N ASP A 106 7.89 -9.16 4.88
CA ASP A 106 8.99 -10.13 4.92
C ASP A 106 9.95 -9.74 6.05
N ARG A 107 9.59 -10.09 7.30
CA ARG A 107 10.32 -9.65 8.49
C ARG A 107 11.76 -10.16 8.59
N ASN A 108 12.06 -11.29 7.94
CA ASN A 108 13.39 -11.91 7.97
C ASN A 108 14.18 -11.67 6.67
N GLY A 109 13.62 -10.96 5.68
CA GLY A 109 14.27 -10.74 4.39
C GLY A 109 14.52 -12.02 3.59
N ASN A 110 13.74 -13.06 3.83
CA ASN A 110 13.97 -14.38 3.23
C ASN A 110 12.93 -14.78 2.18
N GLY A 111 12.06 -13.85 1.78
CA GLY A 111 10.99 -14.05 0.80
C GLY A 111 9.79 -14.83 1.35
N LYS A 112 9.69 -15.02 2.66
CA LYS A 112 8.52 -15.58 3.34
C LYS A 112 7.76 -14.45 4.00
N TYR A 113 6.60 -14.17 3.47
CA TYR A 113 5.78 -13.06 3.96
C TYR A 113 4.93 -13.47 5.15
N GLY A 114 4.75 -12.51 6.07
CA GLY A 114 3.67 -12.49 7.04
C GLY A 114 2.68 -11.39 6.69
N ILE A 115 1.49 -11.47 7.27
CA ILE A 115 0.40 -10.50 7.11
C ILE A 115 0.15 -9.84 8.46
N TYR A 116 0.46 -8.55 8.57
CA TYR A 116 0.09 -7.74 9.73
C TYR A 116 -1.31 -7.17 9.52
N VAL A 117 -2.18 -7.36 10.51
CA VAL A 117 -3.57 -6.88 10.52
C VAL A 117 -3.75 -5.86 11.64
N ALA A 118 -4.02 -4.62 11.28
CA ALA A 118 -4.34 -3.56 12.22
C ALA A 118 -5.81 -3.68 12.66
N ASN A 119 -6.04 -4.22 13.84
CA ASN A 119 -7.36 -4.36 14.44
C ASN A 119 -7.75 -3.11 15.24
N TYR A 120 -9.05 -2.88 15.39
CA TYR A 120 -9.63 -1.79 16.17
C TYR A 120 -10.39 -2.34 17.38
N GLY A 121 -9.91 -2.02 18.60
CA GLY A 121 -10.52 -2.44 19.86
C GLY A 121 -10.27 -3.90 20.22
N GLY A 122 -9.20 -4.49 19.71
CA GLY A 122 -8.69 -5.81 20.06
C GLY A 122 -7.26 -5.98 19.56
N PRO A 123 -6.59 -7.11 19.87
CA PRO A 123 -5.20 -7.31 19.53
C PRO A 123 -4.98 -7.35 18.01
N THR A 124 -3.94 -6.69 17.55
CA THR A 124 -3.44 -6.80 16.19
C THR A 124 -2.95 -8.22 15.93
N ARG A 125 -2.91 -8.64 14.65
CA ARG A 125 -2.50 -9.98 14.25
C ARG A 125 -1.27 -9.93 13.36
N PHE A 126 -0.48 -11.02 13.38
CA PHE A 126 0.60 -11.24 12.44
C PHE A 126 0.61 -12.70 11.98
N TYR A 127 0.06 -12.95 10.81
CA TYR A 127 -0.05 -14.29 10.26
C TYR A 127 1.17 -14.69 9.48
N GLU A 128 1.73 -15.86 9.78
CA GLU A 128 2.77 -16.51 8.98
C GLU A 128 2.43 -17.99 8.74
N LYS A 129 2.93 -18.56 7.64
CA LYS A 129 2.95 -20.01 7.46
C LYS A 129 4.04 -20.62 8.33
N PHE A 130 3.64 -21.26 9.41
CA PHE A 130 4.52 -21.88 10.39
C PHE A 130 4.17 -23.35 10.61
N LYS A 131 5.15 -24.28 10.47
CA LYS A 131 4.95 -25.73 10.59
C LYS A 131 3.74 -26.26 9.81
N GLY A 132 3.57 -25.78 8.57
CA GLY A 132 2.52 -26.25 7.65
C GLY A 132 1.11 -25.70 7.90
N ARG A 133 0.94 -24.71 8.78
CA ARG A 133 -0.32 -24.01 9.02
C ARG A 133 -0.14 -22.48 9.02
N ILE A 134 -1.23 -21.76 8.81
CA ILE A 134 -1.27 -20.31 9.03
C ILE A 134 -1.48 -20.08 10.53
N LYS A 135 -0.56 -19.35 11.16
CA LYS A 135 -0.55 -19.10 12.60
C LYS A 135 -0.44 -17.60 12.88
N ASP A 136 -1.22 -17.11 13.85
CA ASP A 136 -0.98 -15.78 14.42
C ASP A 136 0.24 -15.83 15.33
N ARG A 137 1.20 -14.97 15.06
CA ARG A 137 2.47 -14.88 15.78
C ARG A 137 2.76 -13.46 16.28
N ALA A 138 1.74 -12.60 16.33
CA ALA A 138 1.92 -11.21 16.73
C ALA A 138 2.61 -11.07 18.10
N ALA A 139 2.18 -11.85 19.10
CA ALA A 139 2.77 -11.84 20.44
C ALA A 139 4.25 -12.26 20.45
N GLU A 140 4.63 -13.21 19.57
CA GLU A 140 6.04 -13.69 19.49
C GLU A 140 6.97 -12.58 18.96
N PHE A 141 6.43 -11.60 18.20
CA PHE A 141 7.23 -10.57 17.54
C PHE A 141 6.98 -9.14 18.05
N GLY A 142 6.24 -8.98 19.17
CA GLY A 142 6.00 -7.67 19.77
C GLY A 142 4.95 -6.82 19.07
N LEU A 143 4.07 -7.45 18.27
CA LEU A 143 3.05 -6.78 17.46
C LEU A 143 1.62 -6.91 18.02
N ASP A 144 1.37 -7.62 19.11
CA ASP A 144 0.06 -7.91 19.68
C ASP A 144 -0.50 -6.75 20.52
N LYS A 145 -0.74 -5.59 19.90
CA LYS A 145 -1.23 -4.40 20.61
C LYS A 145 -2.75 -4.25 20.47
N ILE A 146 -3.41 -3.85 21.54
CA ILE A 146 -4.82 -3.42 21.51
C ILE A 146 -4.83 -1.93 21.22
N THR A 147 -5.36 -1.55 20.06
CA THR A 147 -5.26 -0.19 19.55
C THR A 147 -6.51 0.26 18.81
N GLY A 148 -6.57 1.53 18.48
CA GLY A 148 -7.45 2.08 17.46
C GLY A 148 -6.82 1.99 16.07
N GLY A 149 -6.29 0.82 15.70
CA GLY A 149 -5.54 0.62 14.45
C GLY A 149 -6.33 1.05 13.22
N ARG A 150 -5.67 1.81 12.34
CA ARG A 150 -6.25 2.31 11.09
C ARG A 150 -5.35 2.00 9.90
N ALA A 151 -4.53 2.94 9.48
CA ALA A 151 -3.68 2.76 8.32
C ALA A 151 -2.31 2.19 8.72
N VAL A 152 -1.73 1.42 7.80
CA VAL A 152 -0.43 0.80 8.00
C VAL A 152 0.36 0.88 6.71
N VAL A 153 1.66 1.14 6.82
CA VAL A 153 2.63 0.99 5.71
C VAL A 153 3.86 0.24 6.20
N ALA A 154 4.50 -0.51 5.31
CA ALA A 154 5.74 -1.21 5.62
C ALA A 154 6.77 -1.05 4.49
N GLY A 155 8.04 -0.90 4.88
CA GLY A 155 9.15 -0.69 3.97
C GLY A 155 10.45 -0.43 4.73
N HIS A 156 11.50 -0.05 4.00
CA HIS A 156 12.77 0.35 4.62
C HIS A 156 12.69 1.77 5.20
N ILE A 157 11.98 1.92 6.33
CA ILE A 157 11.74 3.23 6.96
C ILE A 157 12.95 3.65 7.81
N LEU A 158 13.38 2.80 8.74
CA LEU A 158 14.46 3.11 9.69
C LEU A 158 15.73 2.31 9.43
N SER A 159 15.61 1.09 8.94
CA SER A 159 16.67 0.11 8.93
C SER A 159 16.88 -0.54 7.55
N ASN A 160 17.70 -1.57 7.50
CA ASN A 160 17.86 -2.43 6.33
C ASN A 160 16.84 -3.56 6.28
N ASN A 161 15.98 -3.67 7.28
CA ASN A 161 14.87 -4.61 7.35
C ASN A 161 13.55 -3.88 7.04
N ILE A 162 12.48 -4.62 6.89
CA ILE A 162 11.15 -4.03 6.69
C ILE A 162 10.58 -3.62 8.04
N ASP A 163 10.46 -2.31 8.24
CA ASP A 163 9.83 -1.68 9.39
C ASP A 163 8.35 -1.41 9.10
N ILE A 164 7.55 -1.13 10.14
CA ILE A 164 6.11 -0.87 10.02
C ILE A 164 5.79 0.48 10.67
N PHE A 165 5.08 1.35 9.97
CA PHE A 165 4.41 2.50 10.57
C PHE A 165 2.90 2.24 10.62
N ALA A 166 2.30 2.37 11.80
CA ALA A 166 0.88 2.17 12.03
C ALA A 166 0.24 3.41 12.63
N ALA A 167 -0.66 4.04 11.87
CA ALA A 167 -1.45 5.17 12.32
C ALA A 167 -2.69 4.70 13.08
N ASN A 168 -2.96 5.35 14.21
CA ASN A 168 -4.06 4.97 15.07
C ASN A 168 -5.09 6.08 15.21
N GLU A 169 -6.34 5.70 15.46
CA GLU A 169 -7.42 6.56 15.92
C GLU A 169 -7.51 6.49 17.45
N ARG A 170 -7.66 7.65 18.10
CA ARG A 170 -7.76 7.74 19.57
C ARG A 170 -6.58 7.12 20.30
N GLY A 171 -5.37 7.42 19.84
CA GLY A 171 -4.15 6.94 20.47
C GLY A 171 -2.92 7.30 19.63
N VAL A 172 -1.75 7.03 20.18
CA VAL A 172 -0.48 7.33 19.52
C VAL A 172 -0.24 6.40 18.31
N ASN A 173 0.47 6.91 17.32
CA ASN A 173 0.98 6.09 16.24
C ASN A 173 2.12 5.19 16.72
N PHE A 174 2.31 4.06 16.07
CA PHE A 174 3.46 3.18 16.27
C PHE A 174 4.44 3.28 15.09
N LEU A 175 5.72 3.18 15.43
CA LEU A 175 6.80 2.98 14.47
C LEU A 175 7.60 1.77 14.92
N TYR A 176 7.30 0.62 14.36
CA TYR A 176 7.93 -0.63 14.70
C TYR A 176 9.22 -0.81 13.91
N LYS A 177 10.36 -0.68 14.58
CA LYS A 177 11.67 -1.01 14.05
C LYS A 177 11.88 -2.51 14.08
N ASN A 178 12.19 -3.08 12.95
CA ASN A 178 12.50 -4.51 12.81
C ASN A 178 13.97 -4.77 13.15
N VAL A 179 14.21 -5.54 14.21
CA VAL A 179 15.53 -6.03 14.60
C VAL A 179 15.50 -7.55 14.54
N ASP A 180 16.12 -8.11 13.52
CA ASP A 180 16.21 -9.57 13.31
C ASP A 180 14.86 -10.30 13.36
N GLY A 181 13.82 -9.68 12.81
CA GLY A 181 12.48 -10.24 12.71
C GLY A 181 11.60 -10.03 13.94
N VAL A 182 12.07 -9.32 14.97
CA VAL A 182 11.28 -8.86 16.13
C VAL A 182 11.09 -7.36 16.04
N PHE A 183 9.91 -6.88 16.40
CA PHE A 183 9.53 -5.49 16.25
C PHE A 183 9.51 -4.76 17.59
N TYR A 184 10.10 -3.58 17.61
CA TYR A 184 10.14 -2.68 18.76
C TYR A 184 9.53 -1.35 18.38
N ASP A 185 8.54 -0.91 19.16
CA ASP A 185 7.97 0.43 18.97
C ASP A 185 8.96 1.50 19.40
N VAL A 186 9.34 2.35 18.47
CA VAL A 186 10.29 3.45 18.66
C VAL A 186 9.68 4.82 18.35
N ALA A 187 8.37 4.91 18.17
CA ALA A 187 7.67 6.12 17.70
C ALA A 187 7.98 7.34 18.57
N SER A 188 8.08 7.19 19.90
CA SER A 188 8.37 8.29 20.83
C SER A 188 9.75 8.91 20.59
N GLY A 189 10.77 8.09 20.31
CA GLY A 189 12.13 8.57 20.00
C GLY A 189 12.27 9.19 18.62
N TYR A 190 11.29 8.97 17.73
CA TYR A 190 11.34 9.43 16.34
C TYR A 190 10.37 10.56 16.01
N ASN A 191 9.65 11.12 16.97
CA ASN A 191 8.70 12.26 16.81
C ASN A 191 7.56 11.98 15.82
N VAL A 192 6.99 10.77 15.83
CA VAL A 192 5.87 10.38 14.98
C VAL A 192 4.64 9.90 15.77
N LEU A 193 4.60 10.12 17.08
CA LEU A 193 3.49 9.68 17.93
C LEU A 193 2.14 10.27 17.53
N ASP A 194 2.10 11.56 17.17
CA ASP A 194 0.91 12.34 16.78
C ASP A 194 -0.33 12.07 17.70
N PRO A 195 -0.22 12.30 19.03
CA PRO A 195 -1.12 11.71 20.03
C PRO A 195 -2.53 12.31 20.04
N TYR A 196 -2.73 13.45 19.41
CA TYR A 196 -4.01 14.18 19.40
C TYR A 196 -4.78 14.03 18.10
N GLU A 197 -4.19 13.33 17.12
CA GLU A 197 -4.79 13.15 15.82
C GLU A 197 -5.43 11.77 15.64
N ASN A 198 -6.28 11.64 14.64
CA ASN A 198 -6.95 10.39 14.32
C ASN A 198 -6.46 9.87 12.96
N GLY A 199 -5.37 9.14 12.98
CA GLY A 199 -4.76 8.61 11.76
C GLY A 199 -5.72 7.74 10.94
N ARG A 200 -5.72 7.94 9.60
CA ARG A 200 -6.58 7.18 8.66
C ARG A 200 -5.81 6.65 7.48
N GLY A 201 -5.23 7.49 6.69
CA GLY A 201 -4.51 7.12 5.47
C GLY A 201 -3.01 7.32 5.60
N THR A 202 -2.20 6.41 5.07
CA THR A 202 -0.74 6.54 5.09
C THR A 202 -0.12 6.13 3.78
N ALA A 203 0.97 6.79 3.39
CA ALA A 203 1.80 6.41 2.25
C ALA A 203 3.29 6.61 2.57
N LEU A 204 4.15 5.83 1.93
CA LEU A 204 5.59 6.09 1.87
C LEU A 204 5.92 6.82 0.57
N SER A 205 6.66 7.92 0.68
CA SER A 205 7.05 8.75 -0.46
C SER A 205 8.40 9.40 -0.23
N ASP A 206 9.20 9.59 -1.27
CA ASP A 206 10.45 10.36 -1.21
C ASP A 206 10.15 11.84 -1.50
N ILE A 207 9.67 12.56 -0.50
CA ILE A 207 9.16 13.94 -0.62
C ILE A 207 10.22 14.93 -1.13
N LEU A 208 11.48 14.69 -0.83
CA LEU A 208 12.58 15.59 -1.18
C LEU A 208 13.46 15.08 -2.33
N TYR A 209 13.06 13.99 -2.98
CA TYR A 209 13.81 13.37 -4.09
C TYR A 209 15.29 13.12 -3.77
N ARG A 210 15.56 12.62 -2.58
CA ARG A 210 16.91 12.37 -2.03
C ARG A 210 17.26 10.88 -1.92
N GLY A 211 16.38 10.00 -2.40
CA GLY A 211 16.55 8.56 -2.32
C GLY A 211 16.21 7.97 -0.95
N GLN A 212 15.31 8.62 -0.20
CA GLN A 212 14.93 8.22 1.16
C GLN A 212 13.42 8.30 1.33
N LEU A 213 12.83 7.26 1.90
CA LEU A 213 11.39 7.22 2.16
C LEU A 213 11.02 8.07 3.38
N ASP A 214 9.98 8.86 3.20
CA ASP A 214 9.31 9.70 4.18
C ASP A 214 7.89 9.15 4.40
N ILE A 215 7.16 9.62 5.43
CA ILE A 215 5.83 9.15 5.77
C ILE A 215 4.83 10.28 5.56
N VAL A 216 3.79 10.04 4.76
CA VAL A 216 2.62 10.91 4.67
C VAL A 216 1.50 10.28 5.49
N SER A 217 0.90 11.04 6.40
CA SER A 217 -0.20 10.59 7.26
C SER A 217 -1.39 11.55 7.17
N GLY A 218 -2.52 11.03 6.73
CA GLY A 218 -3.80 11.73 6.74
C GLY A 218 -4.56 11.47 8.03
N ASN A 219 -5.05 12.52 8.67
CA ASN A 219 -5.76 12.48 9.94
C ASN A 219 -7.23 12.88 9.76
N TRP A 220 -8.15 12.10 10.32
CA TRP A 220 -9.59 12.34 10.25
C TRP A 220 -9.98 13.54 11.10
N ASP A 221 -10.58 14.55 10.48
CA ASP A 221 -10.95 15.81 11.10
C ASP A 221 -9.79 16.48 11.89
N GLY A 222 -8.55 16.18 11.50
CA GLY A 222 -7.33 16.66 12.15
C GLY A 222 -6.25 17.07 11.14
N GLU A 223 -5.17 17.67 11.63
CA GLU A 223 -4.07 18.12 10.76
C GLU A 223 -3.35 16.95 10.10
N HIS A 224 -3.24 16.96 8.76
CA HIS A 224 -2.42 15.99 8.03
C HIS A 224 -0.93 16.26 8.25
N ARG A 225 -0.10 15.20 8.12
CA ARG A 225 1.35 15.26 8.39
C ARG A 225 2.18 14.80 7.19
N ILE A 226 3.35 15.40 7.06
CA ILE A 226 4.43 14.93 6.21
C ILE A 226 5.69 14.82 7.05
N PHE A 227 5.96 13.62 7.52
CA PHE A 227 7.11 13.31 8.35
C PHE A 227 8.32 12.99 7.46
N ILE A 228 9.22 13.96 7.27
CA ILE A 228 10.48 13.71 6.57
C ILE A 228 11.52 13.15 7.53
N LYS A 229 12.18 12.07 7.11
CA LYS A 229 13.22 11.41 7.88
C LYS A 229 14.45 12.29 8.02
N LYS A 230 14.96 12.42 9.24
CA LYS A 230 16.26 12.95 9.62
C LYS A 230 17.12 11.81 10.16
N GLU A 231 18.37 12.06 10.54
CA GLU A 231 19.28 11.01 11.02
C GLU A 231 18.64 10.12 12.10
N ASN A 232 18.13 10.72 13.17
CA ASN A 232 17.59 10.01 14.35
C ASN A 232 16.15 10.41 14.70
N SER A 233 15.40 11.02 13.78
CA SER A 233 14.03 11.47 14.05
C SER A 233 13.27 11.73 12.73
N PHE A 234 12.02 12.11 12.85
CA PHE A 234 11.26 12.71 11.75
C PHE A 234 10.90 14.16 12.09
N LYS A 235 10.75 14.97 11.06
CA LYS A 235 10.27 16.35 11.14
C LYS A 235 9.02 16.50 10.28
N ASP A 236 7.93 16.98 10.86
CA ASP A 236 6.75 17.39 10.09
C ASP A 236 7.07 18.67 9.30
N ILE A 237 6.87 18.61 7.97
CA ILE A 237 7.06 19.74 7.06
C ILE A 237 5.77 20.13 6.33
N ALA A 238 4.64 19.51 6.67
CA ALA A 238 3.36 19.87 6.09
C ALA A 238 3.08 21.37 6.27
N ASP A 239 2.75 22.06 5.20
CA ASP A 239 2.36 23.47 5.24
C ASP A 239 0.90 23.64 5.70
N SER A 240 0.48 24.88 5.94
CA SER A 240 -0.87 25.18 6.42
C SER A 240 -1.98 24.75 5.46
N ASN A 241 -1.69 24.67 4.16
CA ASN A 241 -2.66 24.24 3.16
C ASN A 241 -2.87 22.73 3.21
N PHE A 242 -1.77 21.96 3.25
CA PHE A 242 -1.84 20.50 3.39
C PHE A 242 -2.42 20.06 4.74
N LYS A 243 -2.09 20.78 5.82
CA LYS A 243 -2.58 20.51 7.19
C LYS A 243 -4.07 20.70 7.38
N ARG A 244 -4.78 21.34 6.43
CA ARG A 244 -6.23 21.57 6.59
C ARG A 244 -6.99 20.28 6.87
N PRO A 245 -7.70 20.16 7.99
CA PRO A 245 -8.49 18.99 8.34
C PRO A 245 -9.46 18.59 7.21
N SER A 246 -9.67 17.29 7.07
CA SER A 246 -10.68 16.75 6.16
C SER A 246 -11.15 15.37 6.65
N LYS A 247 -12.25 14.88 6.12
CA LYS A 247 -12.74 13.51 6.38
C LYS A 247 -11.98 12.48 5.54
N ILE A 248 -10.66 12.49 5.71
CA ILE A 248 -9.74 11.63 4.97
C ILE A 248 -10.03 10.14 5.17
N ARG A 249 -9.85 9.36 4.10
CA ARG A 249 -9.77 7.90 4.14
C ARG A 249 -8.40 7.44 3.64
N THR A 250 -8.12 7.60 2.38
CA THR A 250 -6.93 7.05 1.75
C THR A 250 -5.95 8.15 1.32
N VAL A 251 -4.66 7.91 1.56
CA VAL A 251 -3.56 8.73 1.07
C VAL A 251 -2.77 7.92 0.05
N ILE A 252 -2.55 8.48 -1.14
CA ILE A 252 -1.74 7.86 -2.20
C ILE A 252 -0.66 8.84 -2.63
N SER A 253 0.56 8.34 -2.85
CA SER A 253 1.63 9.09 -3.51
C SER A 253 2.00 8.39 -4.80
N ALA A 254 1.82 9.07 -5.93
CA ALA A 254 2.13 8.55 -7.27
C ALA A 254 2.37 9.68 -8.25
N ASP A 255 3.11 9.42 -9.31
CA ASP A 255 3.31 10.33 -10.44
C ASP A 255 2.22 10.04 -11.47
N PHE A 256 1.10 10.77 -11.39
CA PHE A 256 -0.08 10.53 -12.22
C PHE A 256 0.07 11.09 -13.62
N ASP A 257 0.83 12.17 -13.81
CA ASP A 257 0.97 12.88 -15.10
C ASP A 257 2.30 12.60 -15.82
N ASN A 258 3.15 11.73 -15.27
CA ASN A 258 4.46 11.35 -15.80
C ASN A 258 5.45 12.52 -15.93
N ASP A 259 5.31 13.59 -15.16
CA ASP A 259 6.23 14.71 -15.21
C ASP A 259 7.48 14.55 -14.30
N GLY A 260 7.54 13.42 -13.58
CA GLY A 260 8.65 13.05 -12.71
C GLY A 260 8.58 13.62 -11.31
N TYR A 261 7.44 14.20 -10.93
CA TYR A 261 7.13 14.63 -9.57
C TYR A 261 5.91 13.84 -9.08
N ASP A 262 6.00 13.29 -7.87
CA ASP A 262 4.84 12.59 -7.32
C ASP A 262 3.77 13.60 -6.86
N GLU A 263 2.52 13.22 -7.04
CA GLU A 263 1.39 13.87 -6.41
C GLU A 263 0.95 13.08 -5.17
N ILE A 264 0.41 13.81 -4.18
CA ILE A 264 -0.27 13.22 -3.02
C ILE A 264 -1.77 13.41 -3.22
N PHE A 265 -2.49 12.31 -3.39
CA PHE A 265 -3.94 12.28 -3.47
C PHE A 265 -4.53 11.99 -2.09
N LEU A 266 -5.45 12.85 -1.65
CA LEU A 266 -6.23 12.71 -0.43
C LEU A 266 -7.66 12.33 -0.79
N ASN A 267 -8.03 11.08 -0.56
CA ASN A 267 -9.38 10.56 -0.79
C ASN A 267 -10.25 10.82 0.44
N ASN A 268 -11.28 11.63 0.29
CA ASN A 268 -12.18 12.03 1.37
C ASN A 268 -13.56 11.36 1.25
N ILE A 269 -14.29 11.27 2.36
CA ILE A 269 -15.68 10.78 2.36
C ILE A 269 -16.65 11.92 2.69
N GLY A 270 -17.58 12.20 1.77
CA GLY A 270 -18.56 13.29 1.93
C GLY A 270 -17.97 14.69 1.84
N GLU A 271 -16.73 14.80 1.34
CA GLU A 271 -16.02 16.06 1.09
C GLU A 271 -15.17 15.91 -0.18
N ALA A 272 -14.80 17.05 -0.79
CA ALA A 272 -13.96 17.05 -1.99
C ALA A 272 -12.61 16.37 -1.76
N ASN A 273 -12.24 15.50 -2.68
CA ASN A 273 -10.87 14.97 -2.76
C ASN A 273 -9.89 16.09 -3.08
N LYS A 274 -8.63 15.92 -2.66
CA LYS A 274 -7.55 16.90 -2.90
C LYS A 274 -6.36 16.23 -3.57
N LEU A 275 -5.67 16.97 -4.40
CA LEU A 275 -4.44 16.54 -5.06
C LEU A 275 -3.36 17.59 -4.86
N PHE A 276 -2.19 17.17 -4.39
CA PHE A 276 -1.04 18.05 -4.15
C PHE A 276 0.16 17.54 -4.91
N LYS A 277 0.80 18.40 -5.69
CA LYS A 277 2.06 18.11 -6.37
C LYS A 277 3.25 18.40 -5.45
N ILE A 278 4.18 17.46 -5.39
CA ILE A 278 5.43 17.61 -4.65
C ILE A 278 6.44 18.28 -5.56
N LYS A 279 6.85 19.52 -5.24
CA LYS A 279 7.90 20.23 -5.97
C LYS A 279 9.28 19.76 -5.51
N GLU A 280 10.30 20.03 -6.32
CA GLU A 280 11.70 19.60 -6.09
C GLU A 280 12.27 19.97 -4.71
N ASN A 281 11.81 21.09 -4.15
CA ASN A 281 12.20 21.55 -2.80
C ASN A 281 11.33 20.99 -1.68
N GLY A 282 10.41 20.04 -1.98
CA GLY A 282 9.45 19.48 -1.06
C GLY A 282 8.24 20.36 -0.76
N LYS A 283 8.13 21.54 -1.40
CA LYS A 283 6.95 22.39 -1.30
C LYS A 283 5.77 21.72 -1.99
N LEU A 284 4.60 21.80 -1.37
CA LEU A 284 3.37 21.29 -1.93
C LEU A 284 2.62 22.38 -2.70
N GLU A 285 2.04 22.02 -3.81
CA GLU A 285 1.13 22.84 -4.60
C GLU A 285 -0.16 22.08 -4.82
N GLU A 286 -1.27 22.66 -4.35
CA GLU A 286 -2.59 22.05 -4.57
C GLU A 286 -2.98 22.20 -6.05
N ILE A 287 -3.33 21.07 -6.68
CA ILE A 287 -3.79 21.03 -8.07
C ILE A 287 -5.30 21.16 -8.06
N ASP A 288 -5.84 22.02 -8.88
CA ASP A 288 -7.28 22.17 -9.07
C ASP A 288 -7.87 20.96 -9.80
N ILE A 289 -8.59 20.13 -9.06
CA ILE A 289 -9.35 18.98 -9.56
C ILE A 289 -10.87 19.17 -9.35
N THR A 290 -11.34 20.40 -9.22
CA THR A 290 -12.73 20.72 -8.82
C THR A 290 -13.77 19.92 -9.60
N SER A 291 -13.63 19.77 -10.93
CA SER A 291 -14.54 18.98 -11.77
C SER A 291 -14.55 17.48 -11.47
N ASN A 292 -13.48 16.95 -10.83
CA ASN A 292 -13.28 15.54 -10.53
C ASN A 292 -13.00 15.28 -9.03
N SER A 293 -13.31 16.27 -8.18
CA SER A 293 -13.03 16.21 -6.74
C SER A 293 -14.00 15.34 -5.95
N GLU A 294 -15.08 14.89 -6.58
CA GLU A 294 -16.12 14.07 -5.93
C GLU A 294 -16.63 14.66 -4.60
N ALA A 295 -17.00 15.95 -4.58
CA ALA A 295 -17.36 16.69 -3.37
C ALA A 295 -18.43 16.03 -2.47
N ASN A 296 -19.28 15.16 -3.05
CA ASN A 296 -20.27 14.35 -2.34
C ASN A 296 -19.95 12.84 -2.43
N GLY A 297 -18.72 12.50 -2.78
CA GLY A 297 -18.25 11.13 -2.91
C GLY A 297 -18.15 10.45 -1.55
N LEU A 298 -18.54 9.19 -1.47
CA LEU A 298 -18.36 8.36 -0.28
C LEU A 298 -17.04 7.56 -0.40
N GLY A 299 -15.97 8.21 -0.85
CA GLY A 299 -14.67 7.60 -1.09
C GLY A 299 -14.12 6.92 0.18
N THR A 300 -13.79 5.63 0.08
CA THR A 300 -13.23 4.84 1.17
C THR A 300 -11.85 4.32 0.83
N GLY A 301 -11.75 3.37 -0.07
CA GLY A 301 -10.49 2.84 -0.58
C GLY A 301 -10.17 3.40 -1.97
N ALA A 302 -8.88 3.45 -2.31
CA ALA A 302 -8.44 3.76 -3.65
C ALA A 302 -7.14 3.04 -3.98
N ALA A 303 -6.95 2.68 -5.25
CA ALA A 303 -5.76 1.99 -5.71
C ALA A 303 -5.28 2.54 -7.05
N VAL A 304 -3.98 2.44 -7.28
CA VAL A 304 -3.30 2.91 -8.48
C VAL A 304 -2.65 1.76 -9.21
N ALA A 305 -2.87 1.71 -10.52
CA ALA A 305 -2.19 0.78 -11.43
C ALA A 305 -2.21 1.33 -12.87
N ASP A 306 -1.24 0.93 -13.68
CA ASP A 306 -1.28 1.05 -15.14
C ASP A 306 -2.00 -0.18 -15.70
N ILE A 307 -3.35 -0.15 -15.68
CA ILE A 307 -4.17 -1.32 -15.98
C ILE A 307 -4.33 -1.57 -17.49
N ASP A 308 -4.24 -0.51 -18.30
CA ASP A 308 -4.28 -0.63 -19.77
C ASP A 308 -2.89 -0.73 -20.41
N LYS A 309 -1.82 -0.63 -19.62
CA LYS A 309 -0.41 -0.79 -20.01
C LYS A 309 0.10 0.28 -20.99
N ASP A 310 -0.41 1.48 -20.88
CA ASP A 310 0.06 2.59 -21.71
C ASP A 310 1.10 3.48 -21.02
N GLY A 311 1.43 3.16 -19.76
CA GLY A 311 2.44 3.85 -18.95
C GLY A 311 1.92 5.08 -18.24
N ILE A 312 0.62 5.33 -18.23
CA ILE A 312 -0.05 6.37 -17.43
C ILE A 312 -0.86 5.64 -16.36
N LEU A 313 -0.73 6.08 -15.12
CA LEU A 313 -1.41 5.41 -14.01
C LEU A 313 -2.90 5.74 -13.98
N GLU A 314 -3.75 4.73 -13.78
CA GLU A 314 -5.15 4.90 -13.43
C GLU A 314 -5.33 4.89 -11.91
N LEU A 315 -6.26 5.71 -11.44
CA LEU A 315 -6.73 5.77 -10.05
C LEU A 315 -8.16 5.22 -9.98
N LEU A 316 -8.34 4.07 -9.35
CA LEU A 316 -9.65 3.52 -9.03
C LEU A 316 -10.06 3.97 -7.62
N ILE A 317 -11.25 4.55 -7.47
CA ILE A 317 -11.83 4.92 -6.17
C ILE A 317 -13.06 4.04 -5.91
N ALA A 318 -13.07 3.41 -4.74
CA ALA A 318 -14.20 2.67 -4.22
C ALA A 318 -14.99 3.53 -3.22
N HIS A 319 -16.30 3.43 -3.28
CA HIS A 319 -17.23 4.21 -2.47
C HIS A 319 -18.07 3.28 -1.59
N GLY A 320 -18.38 3.71 -0.37
CA GLY A 320 -19.15 2.87 0.53
C GLY A 320 -19.29 3.38 1.96
N GLU A 321 -19.33 2.47 2.91
CA GLU A 321 -19.58 2.63 4.34
C GLU A 321 -20.98 3.18 4.69
N THR A 322 -21.39 4.32 4.13
CA THR A 322 -22.67 4.98 4.49
C THR A 322 -23.71 4.98 3.37
N GLY A 323 -23.37 4.47 2.20
CA GLY A 323 -24.27 4.38 1.05
C GLY A 323 -23.60 3.74 -0.16
N ASN A 324 -24.42 3.34 -1.12
CA ASN A 324 -23.94 2.73 -2.34
C ASN A 324 -23.70 3.81 -3.41
N GLN A 325 -22.47 3.86 -3.92
CA GLN A 325 -22.10 4.67 -5.09
C GLN A 325 -21.30 3.81 -6.07
N ILE A 326 -21.23 4.22 -7.32
CA ILE A 326 -20.46 3.54 -8.36
C ILE A 326 -18.96 3.71 -8.11
N LEU A 327 -18.17 2.74 -8.55
CA LEU A 327 -16.72 2.89 -8.63
C LEU A 327 -16.36 3.94 -9.68
N THR A 328 -15.35 4.76 -9.41
CA THR A 328 -14.82 5.71 -10.39
C THR A 328 -13.39 5.37 -10.76
N LEU A 329 -13.08 5.50 -12.05
CA LEU A 329 -11.73 5.28 -12.58
C LEU A 329 -11.26 6.57 -13.25
N TYR A 330 -10.19 7.15 -12.73
CA TYR A 330 -9.57 8.36 -13.26
C TYR A 330 -8.24 8.05 -13.93
N LYS A 331 -7.91 8.83 -14.94
CA LYS A 331 -6.64 8.84 -15.63
C LYS A 331 -6.25 10.27 -15.97
N ALA A 332 -4.99 10.62 -15.80
CA ALA A 332 -4.52 11.94 -16.21
C ALA A 332 -4.63 12.12 -17.73
N ASN A 333 -5.14 13.29 -18.14
CA ASN A 333 -5.23 13.64 -19.56
C ASN A 333 -3.91 14.23 -20.04
N VAL A 334 -2.92 13.37 -20.22
CA VAL A 334 -1.57 13.72 -20.68
C VAL A 334 -1.27 13.07 -22.02
N LYS A 335 -0.29 13.62 -22.74
CA LYS A 335 0.17 13.01 -23.99
C LYS A 335 0.77 11.64 -23.70
N LYS A 336 0.41 10.65 -24.50
CA LYS A 336 1.03 9.33 -24.51
C LYS A 336 2.43 9.44 -25.15
N ASP A 337 3.36 9.97 -24.41
CA ASP A 337 4.77 9.89 -24.72
C ASP A 337 5.44 8.83 -23.84
N LYS A 338 6.55 8.30 -24.26
CA LYS A 338 7.27 7.25 -23.54
C LYS A 338 8.10 7.78 -22.37
N ASN A 339 7.59 8.81 -21.69
CA ASN A 339 8.27 9.47 -20.58
C ASN A 339 8.02 8.80 -19.23
N TYR A 340 8.21 7.50 -19.18
CA TYR A 340 8.10 6.75 -17.93
C TYR A 340 9.14 5.63 -17.84
N LEU A 341 9.37 5.15 -16.63
CA LEU A 341 10.14 3.96 -16.32
C LEU A 341 9.40 3.17 -15.24
N ARG A 342 9.16 1.91 -15.48
CA ARG A 342 8.47 1.02 -14.55
C ARG A 342 9.38 -0.12 -14.14
N ILE A 343 9.49 -0.37 -12.83
CA ILE A 343 10.36 -1.40 -12.26
C ILE A 343 9.52 -2.39 -11.47
N LYS A 344 9.49 -3.62 -11.94
CA LYS A 344 8.89 -4.76 -11.27
C LYS A 344 9.98 -5.59 -10.59
N ALA A 345 10.04 -5.55 -9.27
CA ALA A 345 10.98 -6.33 -8.48
C ALA A 345 10.29 -7.62 -8.00
N LEU A 346 10.88 -8.77 -8.30
CA LEU A 346 10.39 -10.08 -7.89
C LEU A 346 11.35 -10.69 -6.86
N ASN A 347 10.80 -11.30 -5.82
CA ASN A 347 11.57 -12.05 -4.84
C ASN A 347 12.16 -13.35 -5.45
N LYS A 348 12.91 -14.10 -4.68
CA LYS A 348 13.53 -15.35 -5.16
C LYS A 348 12.52 -16.42 -5.60
N ASN A 349 11.28 -16.38 -5.09
CA ASN A 349 10.21 -17.32 -5.42
C ASN A 349 9.50 -16.93 -6.72
N GLY A 350 9.59 -15.66 -7.15
CA GLY A 350 8.95 -15.13 -8.34
C GLY A 350 7.73 -14.24 -8.07
N ALA A 351 7.30 -14.14 -6.83
CA ALA A 351 6.27 -13.19 -6.40
C ALA A 351 6.84 -11.76 -6.31
N PRO A 352 5.99 -10.72 -6.32
CA PRO A 352 6.41 -9.35 -6.04
C PRO A 352 7.22 -9.23 -4.75
N ALA A 353 8.34 -8.49 -4.80
CA ALA A 353 9.18 -8.24 -3.63
C ALA A 353 8.58 -7.10 -2.79
N ARG A 354 7.39 -7.31 -2.23
CA ARG A 354 6.67 -6.30 -1.46
C ARG A 354 7.49 -5.79 -0.28
N GLY A 355 7.54 -4.48 -0.10
CA GLY A 355 8.39 -3.80 0.87
C GLY A 355 9.81 -3.48 0.37
N ALA A 356 10.28 -4.08 -0.73
CA ALA A 356 11.54 -3.70 -1.34
C ALA A 356 11.52 -2.23 -1.78
N THR A 357 12.65 -1.55 -1.70
CA THR A 357 12.79 -0.16 -2.15
C THR A 357 13.52 -0.13 -3.49
N VAL A 358 12.94 0.57 -4.44
CA VAL A 358 13.54 0.86 -5.73
C VAL A 358 13.96 2.32 -5.73
N THR A 359 15.19 2.62 -6.10
CA THR A 359 15.70 3.98 -6.18
C THR A 359 16.18 4.25 -7.60
N LEU A 360 15.56 5.20 -8.27
CA LEU A 360 16.02 5.76 -9.53
C LEU A 360 17.03 6.87 -9.25
N THR A 361 18.19 6.80 -9.86
CA THR A 361 19.21 7.88 -9.88
C THR A 361 19.41 8.33 -11.32
N SER A 362 19.43 9.61 -11.53
CA SER A 362 19.67 10.24 -12.83
C SER A 362 20.58 11.48 -12.68
N ASN A 363 20.81 12.19 -13.78
CA ASN A 363 21.49 13.48 -13.73
C ASN A 363 20.72 14.59 -12.99
N LEU A 364 19.41 14.41 -12.75
CA LEU A 364 18.54 15.43 -12.14
C LEU A 364 18.09 15.09 -10.71
N ARG A 365 17.97 13.82 -10.35
CA ARG A 365 17.40 13.44 -9.04
C ARG A 365 17.84 12.05 -8.57
N LYS A 366 17.56 11.81 -7.30
CA LYS A 366 17.54 10.46 -6.70
C LYS A 366 16.17 10.25 -6.07
N HIS A 367 15.38 9.31 -6.58
CA HIS A 367 13.99 9.14 -6.20
C HIS A 367 13.71 7.68 -5.80
N SER A 368 13.25 7.48 -4.57
CA SER A 368 12.93 6.16 -4.03
C SER A 368 11.43 5.89 -3.98
N LYS A 369 11.04 4.68 -4.37
CA LYS A 369 9.67 4.15 -4.23
C LYS A 369 9.70 2.78 -3.59
N THR A 370 8.66 2.44 -2.85
CA THR A 370 8.47 1.09 -2.30
C THR A 370 7.66 0.24 -3.28
N ILE A 371 8.03 -1.04 -3.44
CA ILE A 371 7.10 -2.03 -3.98
C ILE A 371 6.01 -2.22 -2.93
N ASP A 372 4.85 -1.65 -3.20
CA ASP A 372 3.82 -1.47 -2.19
C ASP A 372 3.43 -2.79 -1.52
N SER A 373 3.37 -2.78 -0.19
CA SER A 373 3.05 -3.94 0.64
C SER A 373 1.70 -3.85 1.34
N GLY A 374 1.03 -2.73 1.16
CA GLY A 374 -0.18 -2.24 1.78
C GLY A 374 0.03 -0.79 2.18
N SER A 375 -0.90 0.08 1.83
CA SER A 375 -0.82 1.52 2.09
C SER A 375 -2.20 2.16 1.98
N GLY A 376 -2.25 3.49 1.99
CA GLY A 376 -3.50 4.22 1.95
C GLY A 376 -4.32 3.98 3.21
N TYR A 377 -5.49 3.47 3.03
CA TYR A 377 -6.40 2.96 4.05
C TYR A 377 -7.20 1.81 3.43
N LEU A 378 -7.09 0.61 3.98
CA LEU A 378 -7.75 -0.60 3.47
C LEU A 378 -7.25 -1.08 2.09
N CYS A 379 -6.13 -0.58 1.60
CA CYS A 379 -5.72 -0.68 0.20
C CYS A 379 -4.31 -1.26 0.03
N GLN A 380 -4.01 -1.62 -1.21
CA GLN A 380 -2.69 -1.99 -1.68
C GLN A 380 -2.58 -1.57 -3.15
N MET A 381 -1.43 -0.96 -3.52
CA MET A 381 -1.18 -0.51 -4.87
C MET A 381 -0.56 -1.61 -5.73
N GLU A 382 -0.49 -1.41 -7.05
CA GLU A 382 0.24 -2.33 -7.91
C GLU A 382 1.69 -2.53 -7.42
N PRO A 383 2.26 -3.74 -7.54
CA PRO A 383 3.61 -4.01 -7.05
C PRO A 383 4.68 -3.56 -8.05
N VAL A 384 4.65 -2.30 -8.45
CA VAL A 384 5.55 -1.70 -9.44
C VAL A 384 6.00 -0.33 -8.98
N ALA A 385 7.31 -0.06 -9.00
CA ALA A 385 7.81 1.29 -8.84
C ALA A 385 7.72 2.02 -10.19
N HIS A 386 6.82 2.97 -10.27
CA HIS A 386 6.55 3.79 -11.45
C HIS A 386 7.19 5.17 -11.32
N TYR A 387 7.89 5.63 -12.35
CA TYR A 387 8.54 6.93 -12.42
C TYR A 387 8.19 7.60 -13.74
N GLY A 388 7.59 8.77 -13.70
CA GLY A 388 7.63 9.69 -14.82
C GLY A 388 9.05 10.23 -15.03
N ILE A 389 9.39 10.62 -16.23
CA ILE A 389 10.74 11.10 -16.59
C ILE A 389 10.67 12.58 -16.90
N ARG A 390 11.46 13.37 -16.16
CA ARG A 390 11.55 14.82 -16.32
C ARG A 390 12.19 15.20 -17.67
N ASN A 391 11.84 16.36 -18.19
CA ASN A 391 12.46 16.85 -19.41
C ASN A 391 13.98 17.03 -19.22
N GLY A 392 14.78 16.46 -20.12
CA GLY A 392 16.25 16.46 -20.06
C GLY A 392 16.86 15.47 -19.06
N GLU A 393 16.05 14.61 -18.43
CA GLU A 393 16.54 13.59 -17.52
C GLU A 393 17.17 12.42 -18.29
N LYS A 394 18.35 12.00 -17.88
CA LYS A 394 19.17 10.95 -18.52
C LYS A 394 20.11 10.28 -17.53
N ASP A 395 20.90 9.32 -18.02
CA ASP A 395 21.91 8.58 -17.23
C ASP A 395 21.26 7.78 -16.08
N PHE A 396 20.23 6.99 -16.44
CA PHE A 396 19.42 6.28 -15.46
C PHE A 396 20.16 5.07 -14.87
N GLU A 397 20.20 5.03 -13.54
CA GLU A 397 20.59 3.88 -12.74
C GLU A 397 19.46 3.53 -11.77
N VAL A 398 19.09 2.26 -11.70
CA VAL A 398 18.12 1.73 -10.76
C VAL A 398 18.83 0.88 -9.73
N GLN A 399 18.66 1.24 -8.46
CA GLN A 399 19.06 0.41 -7.33
C GLN A 399 17.83 -0.26 -6.73
N ILE A 400 17.88 -1.57 -6.56
CA ILE A 400 16.86 -2.31 -5.82
C ILE A 400 17.46 -2.76 -4.49
N LYS A 401 16.89 -2.26 -3.39
CA LYS A 401 17.16 -2.72 -2.05
C LYS A 401 16.09 -3.74 -1.68
N TRP A 402 16.49 -5.01 -1.68
CA TRP A 402 15.60 -6.14 -1.37
C TRP A 402 15.21 -6.17 0.10
N THR A 403 14.17 -6.92 0.45
CA THR A 403 13.65 -7.04 1.81
C THR A 403 14.69 -7.50 2.85
N ASN A 404 15.78 -8.14 2.40
CA ASN A 404 16.93 -8.53 3.24
C ASN A 404 18.02 -7.46 3.36
N GLY A 405 17.75 -6.24 2.91
CA GLY A 405 18.70 -5.13 2.94
C GLY A 405 19.81 -5.17 1.90
N LYS A 406 19.97 -6.26 1.15
CA LYS A 406 20.95 -6.34 0.05
C LYS A 406 20.50 -5.50 -1.12
N THR A 407 21.46 -4.94 -1.86
CA THR A 407 21.20 -4.07 -3.01
C THR A 407 21.77 -4.65 -4.29
N ASN A 408 21.08 -4.38 -5.39
CA ASN A 408 21.58 -4.57 -6.75
C ASN A 408 21.38 -3.30 -7.56
N ASN A 409 22.35 -2.96 -8.41
CA ASN A 409 22.32 -1.78 -9.28
C ASN A 409 22.23 -2.19 -10.74
N TYR A 410 21.43 -1.45 -11.50
CA TYR A 410 21.18 -1.72 -12.92
C TYR A 410 21.21 -0.41 -13.72
N LYS A 411 22.00 -0.38 -14.79
CA LYS A 411 21.96 0.75 -15.74
C LYS A 411 20.79 0.57 -16.70
N ILE A 412 19.97 1.58 -16.85
CA ILE A 412 18.81 1.60 -17.73
C ILE A 412 19.16 2.37 -19.00
N LYS A 413 18.96 1.78 -20.16
CA LYS A 413 19.29 2.37 -21.45
C LYS A 413 18.11 3.10 -22.11
N GLU A 414 16.91 2.69 -21.82
CA GLU A 414 15.70 3.15 -22.54
C GLU A 414 14.56 3.39 -21.55
N THR A 415 13.79 4.43 -21.77
CA THR A 415 12.52 4.74 -21.06
C THR A 415 11.31 4.20 -21.86
N GLY A 416 10.10 4.40 -21.34
CA GLY A 416 8.87 3.92 -21.95
C GLY A 416 8.71 2.40 -21.85
N LYS A 417 9.29 1.78 -20.83
CA LYS A 417 9.31 0.31 -20.65
C LYS A 417 9.13 -0.09 -19.19
N THR A 418 8.64 -1.32 -19.02
CA THR A 418 8.65 -2.04 -17.75
C THR A 418 9.84 -3.00 -17.71
N TYR A 419 10.69 -2.87 -16.70
CA TYR A 419 11.80 -3.78 -16.43
C TYR A 419 11.44 -4.72 -15.30
N ILE A 420 11.79 -6.00 -15.45
CA ILE A 420 11.55 -7.04 -14.45
C ILE A 420 12.89 -7.52 -13.90
N PHE A 421 13.09 -7.37 -12.59
CA PHE A 421 14.28 -7.84 -11.90
C PHE A 421 13.93 -8.88 -10.85
N LYS A 422 14.68 -9.99 -10.82
CA LYS A 422 14.49 -11.08 -9.85
C LYS A 422 15.68 -11.16 -8.88
N GLN A 423 15.40 -11.31 -7.58
CA GLN A 423 16.38 -11.27 -6.49
C GLN A 423 17.52 -12.29 -6.60
N SER A 424 17.35 -13.43 -7.23
CA SER A 424 18.33 -14.53 -7.19
C SER A 424 18.97 -14.92 -8.53
N LYS A 425 18.66 -14.22 -9.62
CA LYS A 425 19.30 -14.44 -10.91
C LYS A 425 19.40 -13.12 -11.68
N MET A 426 20.62 -12.78 -12.13
CA MET A 426 20.82 -11.75 -13.16
C MET A 426 20.17 -12.25 -14.46
N THR A 427 18.90 -12.03 -14.61
CA THR A 427 18.22 -12.23 -15.88
C THR A 427 17.51 -10.92 -16.22
N ILE A 428 18.09 -10.18 -17.14
CA ILE A 428 17.44 -9.06 -17.79
C ILE A 428 16.54 -9.68 -18.84
N SER A 429 15.22 -9.65 -18.63
CA SER A 429 14.25 -9.92 -19.69
C SER A 429 13.54 -8.61 -19.99
N PRO A 430 13.79 -7.97 -21.15
CA PRO A 430 12.89 -6.94 -21.64
C PRO A 430 11.57 -7.60 -22.03
N SER A 431 10.48 -7.15 -21.47
CA SER A 431 9.13 -7.57 -21.87
C SER A 431 8.61 -6.73 -23.02
#